data_23e2216376f30a134022a72c13e60d12
#
_entry.id   23e2216376f30a134022a72c13e60d12
#
_cell.length_a   1.000
_cell.length_b   1.000
_cell.length_c   1.000
_cell.angle_alpha   90.00
_cell.angle_beta   90.00
_cell.angle_gamma   90.00
#
_symmetry.space_group_name_H-M   'P 1'
#
loop_
_entity.id
_entity.type
_entity.pdbx_description
1 polymer ?
#
loop_
_entity_poly.entity_id
_entity_poly.type
_entity_poly.pdbx_seq_one_letter_code
_entity_poly.pdbx_strand_id
1 'polypeptide(L)'
;MIFGYARCSTTHQDVAIQCQQLQALGVSDSNILVDEGLSASNRDRPGLRSALDRLRSGDTLVITKLDRLARSVQDAHTIASELHEKGVILQIGKSVYDPTDPLGKMLFTTTAMFAEFERDLISQRTKEGMARAKKAGRLKGKRPKLTKEQERQVIKWIQEGEITQAEMARILGVSPATITRTRRRLMDNGDLPQM
;
A
#
# COMPACT_ATOMS: atom_id res chain seq x y z
N MET A 1 -2.08 2.79 30.72
CA MET A 1 -1.66 3.91 29.83
C MET A 1 -2.45 3.86 28.53
N ILE A 2 -2.41 4.94 27.70
CA ILE A 2 -3.10 4.97 26.40
C ILE A 2 -2.06 5.17 25.31
N PHE A 3 -2.01 4.26 24.37
CA PHE A 3 -1.12 4.29 23.19
C PHE A 3 -1.94 4.44 21.92
N GLY A 4 -1.43 5.20 20.96
CA GLY A 4 -2.04 5.36 19.65
C GLY A 4 -1.20 4.74 18.55
N TYR A 5 -1.86 4.20 17.53
CA TYR A 5 -1.19 3.73 16.33
C TYR A 5 -1.80 4.34 15.08
N ALA A 6 -0.93 4.89 14.21
CA ALA A 6 -1.28 5.45 12.92
C ALA A 6 -0.48 4.78 11.80
N ARG A 7 -1.11 4.62 10.63
CA ARG A 7 -0.44 4.08 9.43
C ARG A 7 -0.91 4.78 8.18
N CYS A 8 0.03 5.18 7.31
CA CYS A 8 -0.30 5.68 5.97
C CYS A 8 0.60 5.05 4.89
N SER A 9 0.09 5.03 3.66
CA SER A 9 0.80 4.46 2.51
C SER A 9 1.58 5.49 1.70
N THR A 10 1.24 6.78 1.71
CA THR A 10 1.74 7.70 0.66
C THR A 10 1.86 9.18 0.99
N THR A 11 1.26 9.73 2.05
CA THR A 11 1.29 11.17 2.29
C THR A 11 1.44 11.50 3.77
N HIS A 12 2.43 12.36 4.08
CA HIS A 12 2.61 12.95 5.42
C HIS A 12 1.33 13.63 5.94
N GLN A 13 0.47 14.15 5.04
CA GLN A 13 -0.78 14.81 5.38
C GLN A 13 -1.79 13.84 6.02
N ASP A 14 -1.87 12.59 5.55
CA ASP A 14 -2.75 11.56 6.13
C ASP A 14 -2.31 11.14 7.55
N VAL A 15 -1.00 11.14 7.82
CA VAL A 15 -0.45 10.86 9.15
C VAL A 15 -0.84 11.97 10.12
N ALA A 16 -0.63 13.23 9.76
CA ALA A 16 -0.93 14.37 10.63
C ALA A 16 -2.41 14.36 11.05
N ILE A 17 -3.32 14.09 10.10
CA ILE A 17 -4.76 13.98 10.39
C ILE A 17 -5.03 12.84 11.38
N GLN A 18 -4.42 11.67 11.19
CA GLN A 18 -4.60 10.53 12.10
C GLN A 18 -4.05 10.84 13.50
N CYS A 19 -2.88 11.49 13.62
CA CYS A 19 -2.31 11.90 14.89
C CYS A 19 -3.25 12.87 15.63
N GLN A 20 -3.79 13.88 14.94
CA GLN A 20 -4.79 14.79 15.53
C GLN A 20 -6.05 14.06 16.01
N GLN A 21 -6.54 13.08 15.24
CA GLN A 21 -7.67 12.25 15.64
C GLN A 21 -7.36 11.40 16.88
N LEU A 22 -6.16 10.83 16.98
CA LEU A 22 -5.72 10.06 18.15
C LEU A 22 -5.58 10.95 19.37
N GLN A 23 -5.04 12.15 19.23
CA GLN A 23 -4.97 13.16 20.32
C GLN A 23 -6.37 13.55 20.80
N ALA A 24 -7.32 13.76 19.89
CA ALA A 24 -8.73 14.03 20.22
C ALA A 24 -9.42 12.85 20.94
N LEU A 25 -8.87 11.63 20.83
CA LEU A 25 -9.32 10.43 21.55
C LEU A 25 -8.55 10.23 22.88
N GLY A 26 -7.72 11.20 23.29
CA GLY A 26 -7.03 11.19 24.58
C GLY A 26 -5.62 10.58 24.55
N VAL A 27 -5.05 10.31 23.39
CA VAL A 27 -3.68 9.79 23.28
C VAL A 27 -2.68 10.95 23.37
N SER A 28 -1.71 10.84 24.27
CA SER A 28 -0.58 11.79 24.31
C SER A 28 0.30 11.63 23.07
N ASP A 29 0.85 12.73 22.54
CA ASP A 29 1.71 12.75 21.35
C ASP A 29 2.92 11.81 21.48
N SER A 30 3.52 11.77 22.66
CA SER A 30 4.65 10.86 22.98
C SER A 30 4.31 9.37 22.91
N ASN A 31 3.03 9.03 22.94
CA ASN A 31 2.52 7.66 22.91
C ASN A 31 1.90 7.27 21.56
N ILE A 32 2.00 8.14 20.54
CA ILE A 32 1.56 7.83 19.19
C ILE A 32 2.72 7.20 18.44
N LEU A 33 2.51 5.98 17.94
CA LEU A 33 3.46 5.25 17.10
C LEU A 33 2.95 5.23 15.66
N VAL A 34 3.87 5.45 14.71
CA VAL A 34 3.52 5.68 13.31
C VAL A 34 4.31 4.75 12.39
N ASP A 35 3.64 4.19 11.40
CA ASP A 35 4.24 3.52 10.25
C ASP A 35 3.94 4.33 8.99
N GLU A 36 4.96 5.01 8.44
CA GLU A 36 4.86 5.82 7.22
C GLU A 36 5.41 5.10 6.00
N GLY A 37 4.83 5.39 4.82
CA GLY A 37 5.33 4.90 3.54
C GLY A 37 5.14 3.40 3.31
N LEU A 38 4.45 2.71 4.21
CA LEU A 38 4.23 1.28 4.11
C LEU A 38 2.90 0.99 3.41
N SER A 39 2.99 0.37 2.21
CA SER A 39 1.80 -0.13 1.53
C SER A 39 1.15 -1.27 2.34
N ALA A 40 -0.14 -1.53 2.09
CA ALA A 40 -0.87 -2.63 2.74
C ALA A 40 -0.22 -4.02 2.50
N SER A 41 0.64 -4.14 1.47
CA SER A 41 1.39 -5.35 1.14
C SER A 41 2.71 -5.50 1.91
N ASN A 42 3.25 -4.43 2.50
CA ASN A 42 4.48 -4.53 3.28
C ASN A 42 4.21 -5.19 4.63
N ARG A 43 4.93 -6.28 4.91
CA ARG A 43 4.78 -7.07 6.15
C ARG A 43 5.47 -6.44 7.35
N ASP A 44 6.44 -5.58 7.10
CA ASP A 44 7.20 -4.94 8.16
C ASP A 44 6.46 -3.70 8.67
N ARG A 45 6.08 -3.70 9.94
CA ARG A 45 5.38 -2.64 10.64
C ARG A 45 6.07 -2.36 11.98
N PRO A 46 7.24 -1.72 11.94
CA PRO A 46 8.03 -1.49 13.15
C PRO A 46 7.30 -0.63 14.19
N GLY A 47 6.49 0.34 13.75
CA GLY A 47 5.67 1.17 14.64
C GLY A 47 4.61 0.34 15.37
N LEU A 48 3.88 -0.52 14.67
CA LEU A 48 2.91 -1.42 15.31
C LEU A 48 3.60 -2.38 16.28
N ARG A 49 4.69 -3.00 15.88
CA ARG A 49 5.45 -3.91 16.76
C ARG A 49 5.92 -3.18 18.02
N SER A 50 6.49 -1.99 17.87
CA SER A 50 6.90 -1.15 19.00
C SER A 50 5.72 -0.77 19.91
N ALA A 51 4.52 -0.53 19.35
CA ALA A 51 3.30 -0.30 20.14
C ALA A 51 2.95 -1.56 20.95
N LEU A 52 2.85 -2.72 20.29
CA LEU A 52 2.50 -3.99 20.94
C LEU A 52 3.52 -4.39 22.03
N ASP A 53 4.81 -4.13 21.84
CA ASP A 53 5.87 -4.44 22.80
C ASP A 53 5.81 -3.53 24.06
N ARG A 54 5.33 -2.29 23.91
CA ARG A 54 5.19 -1.35 25.04
C ARG A 54 3.95 -1.60 25.90
N LEU A 55 2.90 -2.15 25.30
CA LEU A 55 1.62 -2.38 25.96
C LEU A 55 1.72 -3.39 27.11
N ARG A 56 1.02 -3.09 28.21
CA ARG A 56 0.92 -3.90 29.42
C ARG A 56 -0.55 -4.13 29.77
N SER A 57 -0.82 -5.09 30.64
CA SER A 57 -2.18 -5.38 31.11
C SER A 57 -2.82 -4.11 31.70
N GLY A 58 -4.07 -3.86 31.28
CA GLY A 58 -4.82 -2.66 31.63
C GLY A 58 -4.54 -1.42 30.77
N ASP A 59 -3.59 -1.50 29.81
CA ASP A 59 -3.38 -0.43 28.84
C ASP A 59 -4.44 -0.46 27.73
N THR A 60 -4.55 0.65 26.98
CA THR A 60 -5.46 0.78 25.84
C THR A 60 -4.67 1.12 24.59
N LEU A 61 -4.88 0.34 23.53
CA LEU A 61 -4.43 0.67 22.17
C LEU A 61 -5.55 1.38 21.42
N VAL A 62 -5.31 2.61 20.97
CA VAL A 62 -6.26 3.43 20.22
C VAL A 62 -5.85 3.51 18.76
N ILE A 63 -6.80 3.28 17.87
CA ILE A 63 -6.66 3.44 16.42
C ILE A 63 -7.84 4.23 15.86
N THR A 64 -7.65 4.91 14.75
CA THR A 64 -8.72 5.69 14.13
C THR A 64 -9.73 4.80 13.38
N LYS A 65 -9.22 3.80 12.67
CA LYS A 65 -10.02 2.83 11.88
C LYS A 65 -9.31 1.48 11.86
N LEU A 66 -10.08 0.39 11.72
CA LEU A 66 -9.54 -0.97 11.72
C LEU A 66 -8.58 -1.25 10.56
N ASP A 67 -8.80 -0.63 9.38
CA ASP A 67 -7.92 -0.77 8.20
C ASP A 67 -6.52 -0.17 8.42
N ARG A 68 -6.33 0.65 9.45
CA ARG A 68 -5.01 1.13 9.89
C ARG A 68 -4.27 0.08 10.69
N LEU A 69 -4.98 -0.67 11.52
CA LEU A 69 -4.41 -1.74 12.35
C LEU A 69 -4.15 -3.01 11.56
N ALA A 70 -5.16 -3.49 10.85
CA ALA A 70 -5.15 -4.78 10.19
C ALA A 70 -5.34 -4.65 8.68
N ARG A 71 -4.76 -5.60 7.93
CA ARG A 71 -4.87 -5.69 6.46
C ARG A 71 -5.78 -6.80 5.97
N SER A 72 -6.18 -7.69 6.86
CA SER A 72 -7.14 -8.79 6.62
C SER A 72 -7.82 -9.16 7.92
N VAL A 73 -8.92 -9.91 7.84
CA VAL A 73 -9.58 -10.47 9.03
C VAL A 73 -8.62 -11.35 9.81
N GLN A 74 -7.81 -12.16 9.15
CA GLN A 74 -6.80 -13.01 9.80
C GLN A 74 -5.77 -12.19 10.59
N ASP A 75 -5.27 -11.10 9.99
CA ASP A 75 -4.32 -10.17 10.64
C ASP A 75 -4.97 -9.49 11.86
N ALA A 76 -6.25 -9.06 11.72
CA ALA A 76 -7.03 -8.51 12.81
C ALA A 76 -7.19 -9.48 13.98
N HIS A 77 -7.52 -10.74 13.69
CA HIS A 77 -7.64 -11.78 14.70
C HIS A 77 -6.31 -12.07 15.41
N THR A 78 -5.21 -12.13 14.68
CA THR A 78 -3.87 -12.33 15.28
C THR A 78 -3.53 -11.22 16.27
N ILE A 79 -3.74 -9.95 15.86
CA ILE A 79 -3.49 -8.80 16.73
C ILE A 79 -4.45 -8.79 17.93
N ALA A 80 -5.74 -9.07 17.71
CA ALA A 80 -6.71 -9.15 18.79
C ALA A 80 -6.39 -10.24 19.82
N SER A 81 -5.92 -11.41 19.36
CA SER A 81 -5.48 -12.49 20.25
C SER A 81 -4.27 -12.06 21.08
N GLU A 82 -3.29 -11.38 20.48
CA GLU A 82 -2.13 -10.87 21.19
C GLU A 82 -2.53 -9.81 22.25
N LEU A 83 -3.45 -8.90 21.91
CA LEU A 83 -3.98 -7.91 22.85
C LEU A 83 -4.74 -8.57 24.01
N HIS A 84 -5.53 -9.61 23.70
CA HIS A 84 -6.25 -10.41 24.69
C HIS A 84 -5.29 -11.09 25.69
N GLU A 85 -4.27 -11.79 25.17
CA GLU A 85 -3.26 -12.47 26.00
C GLU A 85 -2.52 -11.48 26.93
N LYS A 86 -2.31 -10.24 26.46
CA LYS A 86 -1.70 -9.17 27.24
C LYS A 86 -2.67 -8.44 28.18
N GLY A 87 -3.98 -8.69 28.08
CA GLY A 87 -5.00 -7.97 28.85
C GLY A 87 -5.12 -6.50 28.46
N VAL A 88 -4.93 -6.18 27.17
CA VAL A 88 -4.96 -4.83 26.61
C VAL A 88 -6.30 -4.56 25.93
N ILE A 89 -6.89 -3.39 26.21
CA ILE A 89 -8.13 -2.93 25.61
C ILE A 89 -7.84 -2.34 24.22
N LEU A 90 -8.66 -2.67 23.21
CA LEU A 90 -8.59 -2.06 21.89
C LEU A 90 -9.70 -1.01 21.74
N GLN A 91 -9.35 0.21 21.35
CA GLN A 91 -10.30 1.27 21.01
C GLN A 91 -10.17 1.61 19.51
N ILE A 92 -11.29 1.58 18.78
CA ILE A 92 -11.38 1.92 17.36
C ILE A 92 -12.27 3.16 17.23
N GLY A 93 -11.68 4.33 16.97
CA GLY A 93 -12.40 5.59 17.02
C GLY A 93 -13.02 5.78 18.42
N LYS A 94 -14.34 5.89 18.48
CA LYS A 94 -15.09 6.03 19.75
C LYS A 94 -15.53 4.71 20.37
N SER A 95 -15.39 3.58 19.64
CA SER A 95 -15.83 2.26 20.10
C SER A 95 -14.72 1.56 20.85
N VAL A 96 -15.04 1.05 22.03
CA VAL A 96 -14.10 0.30 22.89
C VAL A 96 -14.44 -1.17 22.77
N TYR A 97 -13.41 -1.98 22.53
CA TYR A 97 -13.50 -3.43 22.41
C TYR A 97 -12.63 -4.06 23.50
N ASP A 98 -13.28 -4.63 24.49
CA ASP A 98 -12.61 -5.44 25.49
C ASP A 98 -12.47 -6.88 24.95
N PRO A 99 -11.26 -7.34 24.67
CA PRO A 99 -11.06 -8.69 24.13
C PRO A 99 -11.31 -9.79 25.17
N THR A 100 -11.45 -9.45 26.44
CA THR A 100 -11.79 -10.41 27.52
C THR A 100 -13.29 -10.68 27.57
N ASP A 101 -14.13 -9.78 27.03
CA ASP A 101 -15.57 -9.94 26.95
C ASP A 101 -15.98 -10.69 25.68
N PRO A 102 -16.78 -11.79 25.76
CA PRO A 102 -17.26 -12.54 24.60
C PRO A 102 -18.04 -11.66 23.59
N LEU A 103 -18.83 -10.71 24.07
CA LEU A 103 -19.56 -9.78 23.20
C LEU A 103 -18.61 -8.82 22.50
N GLY A 104 -17.60 -8.29 23.18
CA GLY A 104 -16.54 -7.46 22.61
C GLY A 104 -15.78 -8.20 21.50
N LYS A 105 -15.44 -9.47 21.72
CA LYS A 105 -14.80 -10.33 20.72
C LYS A 105 -15.70 -10.56 19.49
N MET A 106 -17.00 -10.80 19.69
CA MET A 106 -17.94 -10.95 18.59
C MET A 106 -18.09 -9.67 17.77
N LEU A 107 -18.25 -8.51 18.42
CA LEU A 107 -18.35 -7.21 17.77
C LEU A 107 -17.08 -6.87 16.97
N PHE A 108 -15.90 -7.14 17.54
CA PHE A 108 -14.63 -6.96 16.85
C PHE A 108 -14.55 -7.82 15.58
N THR A 109 -14.86 -9.11 15.70
CA THR A 109 -14.87 -10.07 14.57
C THR A 109 -15.81 -9.59 13.46
N THR A 110 -17.02 -9.20 13.81
CA THR A 110 -18.01 -8.70 12.86
C THR A 110 -17.51 -7.41 12.16
N THR A 111 -16.93 -6.49 12.92
CA THR A 111 -16.36 -5.25 12.36
C THR A 111 -15.19 -5.54 11.41
N ALA A 112 -14.34 -6.52 11.74
CA ALA A 112 -13.26 -6.95 10.87
C ALA A 112 -13.76 -7.54 9.55
N MET A 113 -14.81 -8.38 9.60
CA MET A 113 -15.44 -8.94 8.40
C MET A 113 -16.07 -7.86 7.51
N PHE A 114 -16.74 -6.87 8.09
CA PHE A 114 -17.27 -5.74 7.32
C PHE A 114 -16.17 -4.91 6.64
N ALA A 115 -15.06 -4.64 7.35
CA ALA A 115 -13.94 -3.90 6.79
C ALA A 115 -13.26 -4.64 5.62
N GLU A 116 -13.21 -5.97 5.65
CA GLU A 116 -12.72 -6.79 4.53
C GLU A 116 -13.70 -6.75 3.36
N PHE A 117 -14.98 -6.94 3.61
CA PHE A 117 -16.02 -6.87 2.58
C PHE A 117 -16.03 -5.52 1.85
N GLU A 118 -15.95 -4.40 2.56
CA GLU A 118 -15.84 -3.06 1.94
C GLU A 118 -14.61 -2.95 1.04
N ARG A 119 -13.45 -3.48 1.49
CA ARG A 119 -12.20 -3.46 0.71
C ARG A 119 -12.35 -4.29 -0.57
N ASP A 120 -12.98 -5.45 -0.48
CA ASP A 120 -13.19 -6.33 -1.62
C ASP A 120 -14.15 -5.70 -2.64
N LEU A 121 -15.22 -5.05 -2.20
CA LEU A 121 -16.11 -4.28 -3.06
C LEU A 121 -15.40 -3.15 -3.80
N ILE A 122 -14.53 -2.39 -3.12
CA ILE A 122 -13.73 -1.33 -3.74
C ILE A 122 -12.78 -1.92 -4.78
N SER A 123 -12.10 -3.03 -4.44
CA SER A 123 -11.20 -3.75 -5.36
C SER A 123 -11.93 -4.23 -6.61
N GLN A 124 -13.11 -4.85 -6.43
CA GLN A 124 -13.94 -5.32 -7.54
C GLN A 124 -14.38 -4.16 -8.44
N ARG A 125 -14.93 -3.09 -7.89
CA ARG A 125 -15.32 -1.88 -8.65
C ARG A 125 -14.16 -1.29 -9.42
N THR A 126 -12.96 -1.26 -8.83
CA THR A 126 -11.74 -0.76 -9.47
C THR A 126 -11.35 -1.65 -10.65
N LYS A 127 -11.37 -2.98 -10.49
CA LYS A 127 -11.08 -3.95 -11.56
C LYS A 127 -12.07 -3.81 -12.71
N GLU A 128 -13.37 -3.70 -12.41
CA GLU A 128 -14.41 -3.52 -13.42
C GLU A 128 -14.26 -2.18 -14.15
N GLY A 129 -13.94 -1.09 -13.42
CA GLY A 129 -13.65 0.21 -13.99
C GLY A 129 -12.44 0.19 -14.92
N MET A 130 -11.36 -0.48 -14.53
CA MET A 130 -10.18 -0.67 -15.36
C MET A 130 -10.48 -1.53 -16.61
N ALA A 131 -11.27 -2.59 -16.46
CA ALA A 131 -11.66 -3.44 -17.59
C ALA A 131 -12.50 -2.65 -18.61
N ARG A 132 -13.47 -1.84 -18.15
CA ARG A 132 -14.26 -0.93 -19.00
C ARG A 132 -13.38 0.13 -19.67
N ALA A 133 -12.46 0.75 -18.95
CA ALA A 133 -11.53 1.73 -19.51
C ALA A 133 -10.57 1.12 -20.54
N LYS A 134 -10.13 -0.13 -20.31
CA LYS A 134 -9.32 -0.90 -21.27
C LYS A 134 -10.10 -1.19 -22.57
N LYS A 135 -11.35 -1.67 -22.45
CA LYS A 135 -12.22 -1.91 -23.62
C LYS A 135 -12.52 -0.62 -24.42
N ALA A 136 -12.65 0.52 -23.72
CA ALA A 136 -12.86 1.83 -24.32
C ALA A 136 -11.57 2.49 -24.86
N GLY A 137 -10.40 1.80 -24.82
CA GLY A 137 -9.11 2.35 -25.29
C GLY A 137 -8.58 3.52 -24.45
N ARG A 138 -9.18 3.79 -23.29
CA ARG A 138 -8.80 4.91 -22.41
C ARG A 138 -7.57 4.62 -21.54
N LEU A 139 -7.25 3.34 -21.30
CA LEU A 139 -6.06 2.90 -20.57
C LEU A 139 -4.88 2.84 -21.55
N LYS A 140 -4.17 3.95 -21.70
CA LYS A 140 -2.98 4.06 -22.58
C LYS A 140 -1.68 3.52 -21.94
N GLY A 141 -1.76 2.94 -20.73
CA GLY A 141 -0.57 2.49 -19.99
C GLY A 141 0.33 3.65 -19.54
N LYS A 142 1.51 3.32 -19.01
CA LYS A 142 2.53 4.31 -18.64
C LYS A 142 3.13 4.87 -19.93
N ARG A 143 3.28 6.19 -20.02
CA ARG A 143 3.94 6.83 -21.17
C ARG A 143 5.32 6.18 -21.44
N PRO A 144 5.65 5.91 -22.70
CA PRO A 144 7.00 5.46 -23.06
C PRO A 144 8.06 6.38 -22.46
N LYS A 145 9.17 5.83 -22.00
CA LYS A 145 10.28 6.64 -21.47
C LYS A 145 11.04 7.37 -22.57
N LEU A 146 10.99 6.87 -23.79
CA LEU A 146 11.60 7.49 -24.95
C LEU A 146 10.55 8.29 -25.73
N THR A 147 10.98 9.46 -26.26
CA THR A 147 10.17 10.24 -27.20
C THR A 147 10.13 9.55 -28.56
N LYS A 148 9.20 9.95 -29.44
CA LYS A 148 9.13 9.39 -30.80
C LYS A 148 10.42 9.64 -31.59
N GLU A 149 11.08 10.78 -31.38
CA GLU A 149 12.37 11.11 -32.00
C GLU A 149 13.48 10.18 -31.52
N GLN A 150 13.54 9.97 -30.20
CA GLN A 150 14.48 9.01 -29.59
C GLN A 150 14.22 7.57 -30.07
N GLU A 151 12.95 7.16 -30.26
CA GLU A 151 12.61 5.87 -30.82
C GLU A 151 13.08 5.71 -32.28
N ARG A 152 12.90 6.75 -33.10
CA ARG A 152 13.45 6.77 -34.48
C ARG A 152 14.97 6.63 -34.50
N GLN A 153 15.65 7.31 -33.56
CA GLN A 153 17.10 7.19 -33.45
C GLN A 153 17.55 5.79 -33.03
N VAL A 154 16.81 5.14 -32.12
CA VAL A 154 17.06 3.74 -31.73
C VAL A 154 16.87 2.81 -32.90
N ILE A 155 15.81 3.00 -33.72
CA ILE A 155 15.59 2.21 -34.95
C ILE A 155 16.79 2.33 -35.89
N LYS A 156 17.25 3.55 -36.15
CA LYS A 156 18.39 3.82 -37.03
C LYS A 156 19.64 3.11 -36.53
N TRP A 157 19.99 3.28 -35.26
CA TRP A 157 21.16 2.60 -34.66
C TRP A 157 21.10 1.07 -34.70
N ILE A 158 19.90 0.49 -34.56
CA ILE A 158 19.72 -0.97 -34.65
C ILE A 158 19.93 -1.43 -36.09
N GLN A 159 19.48 -0.67 -37.12
CA GLN A 159 19.64 -0.98 -38.53
C GLN A 159 21.09 -0.83 -39.00
N GLU A 160 21.80 0.18 -38.51
CA GLU A 160 23.21 0.43 -38.82
C GLU A 160 24.16 -0.55 -38.13
N GLY A 161 23.76 -1.12 -36.98
CA GLY A 161 24.54 -2.11 -36.22
C GLY A 161 25.79 -1.58 -35.53
N GLU A 162 26.00 -0.27 -35.53
CA GLU A 162 27.24 0.39 -35.08
C GLU A 162 27.33 0.57 -33.55
N ILE A 163 26.19 0.52 -32.84
CA ILE A 163 26.12 0.87 -31.42
C ILE A 163 25.44 -0.23 -30.63
N THR A 164 26.01 -0.60 -29.48
CA THR A 164 25.44 -1.60 -28.58
C THR A 164 24.23 -1.06 -27.81
N GLN A 165 23.33 -1.96 -27.35
CA GLN A 165 22.17 -1.57 -26.52
C GLN A 165 22.57 -0.83 -25.22
N ALA A 166 23.74 -1.17 -24.68
CA ALA A 166 24.27 -0.50 -23.48
C ALA A 166 24.70 0.94 -23.79
N GLU A 167 25.30 1.17 -24.93
CA GLU A 167 25.68 2.53 -25.39
C GLU A 167 24.45 3.37 -25.73
N MET A 168 23.47 2.80 -26.45
CA MET A 168 22.17 3.48 -26.70
C MET A 168 21.53 3.93 -25.39
N ALA A 169 21.52 3.05 -24.38
CA ALA A 169 20.95 3.35 -23.07
C ALA A 169 21.69 4.52 -22.40
N ARG A 170 23.02 4.53 -22.46
CA ARG A 170 23.86 5.59 -21.90
C ARG A 170 23.62 6.94 -22.60
N ILE A 171 23.58 6.96 -23.93
CA ILE A 171 23.36 8.17 -24.75
C ILE A 171 21.98 8.77 -24.46
N LEU A 172 20.95 7.92 -24.33
CA LEU A 172 19.56 8.36 -24.10
C LEU A 172 19.22 8.57 -22.61
N GLY A 173 20.17 8.34 -21.69
CA GLY A 173 19.94 8.53 -20.24
C GLY A 173 18.89 7.56 -19.66
N VAL A 174 18.79 6.34 -20.20
CA VAL A 174 17.83 5.31 -19.77
C VAL A 174 18.54 4.02 -19.38
N SER A 175 17.84 3.10 -18.71
CA SER A 175 18.40 1.78 -18.41
C SER A 175 18.47 0.89 -19.67
N PRO A 176 19.45 -0.04 -19.78
CA PRO A 176 19.50 -1.02 -20.87
C PRO A 176 18.20 -1.81 -21.05
N ALA A 177 17.54 -2.16 -19.95
CA ALA A 177 16.24 -2.81 -19.96
C ALA A 177 15.12 -1.96 -20.64
N THR A 178 15.26 -0.64 -20.67
CA THR A 178 14.34 0.26 -21.40
C THR A 178 14.55 0.11 -22.90
N ILE A 179 15.80 0.06 -23.36
CA ILE A 179 16.14 -0.16 -24.79
C ILE A 179 15.63 -1.53 -25.24
N THR A 180 15.89 -2.60 -24.46
CA THR A 180 15.41 -3.96 -24.79
C THR A 180 13.88 -4.01 -24.92
N ARG A 181 13.13 -3.39 -24.00
CA ARG A 181 11.66 -3.33 -24.08
C ARG A 181 11.17 -2.48 -25.25
N THR A 182 11.85 -1.37 -25.53
CA THR A 182 11.51 -0.52 -26.70
C THR A 182 11.74 -1.27 -28.00
N ARG A 183 12.88 -1.96 -28.15
CA ARG A 183 13.18 -2.80 -29.31
C ARG A 183 12.10 -3.86 -29.53
N ARG A 184 11.73 -4.61 -28.48
CA ARG A 184 10.67 -5.62 -28.55
C ARG A 184 9.35 -5.02 -29.02
N ARG A 185 8.93 -3.90 -28.44
CA ARG A 185 7.70 -3.19 -28.83
C ARG A 185 7.74 -2.72 -30.28
N LEU A 186 8.87 -2.21 -30.78
CA LEU A 186 9.05 -1.78 -32.17
C LEU A 186 9.00 -2.95 -33.13
N MET A 187 9.51 -4.13 -32.73
CA MET A 187 9.36 -5.39 -33.50
C MET A 187 7.90 -5.86 -33.54
N ASP A 188 7.21 -5.84 -32.39
CA ASP A 188 5.79 -6.22 -32.28
C ASP A 188 4.88 -5.28 -33.09
N ASN A 189 5.26 -4.02 -33.28
CA ASN A 189 4.53 -3.03 -34.08
C ASN A 189 4.90 -3.08 -35.59
N GLY A 190 5.91 -3.85 -35.99
CA GLY A 190 6.38 -3.90 -37.37
C GLY A 190 7.35 -2.80 -37.80
N ASP A 191 7.80 -1.94 -36.82
CA ASP A 191 8.76 -0.84 -37.06
C ASP A 191 10.21 -1.36 -37.21
N LEU A 192 10.48 -2.61 -36.80
CA LEU A 192 11.76 -3.31 -36.93
C LEU A 192 11.54 -4.74 -37.44
N PRO A 193 12.45 -5.27 -38.31
CA PRO A 193 12.36 -6.65 -38.75
C PRO A 193 12.51 -7.64 -37.57
N GLN A 194 11.74 -8.72 -37.61
CA GLN A 194 11.94 -9.86 -36.72
C GLN A 194 13.24 -10.57 -37.17
N MET A 195 14.24 -10.62 -36.27
CA MET A 195 15.42 -11.44 -36.48
C MET A 195 15.13 -12.89 -36.14
#